data_48d1c38e82abf84c5a6bcf7f4f0997f5
#
_entry.id   48d1c38e82abf84c5a6bcf7f4f0997f5
#
_cell.length_a   1.000
_cell.length_b   1.000
_cell.length_c   1.000
_cell.angle_alpha   90.00
_cell.angle_beta   90.00
_cell.angle_gamma   90.00
#
_symmetry.space_group_name_H-M   'P 1'
#
loop_
_entity.id
_entity.type
_entity.pdbx_description
1 polymer ?
#
loop_
_entity_poly.entity_id
_entity_poly.type
_entity_poly.pdbx_seq_one_letter_code
_entity_poly.pdbx_strand_id
1 'polypeptide(L)'
;MDTGRNRIVAGLAVAAGAVALISVASLALFYAVGKPFGAINDWTVGLAGLLSGLLALAIRSRGIVGASGPATVSTGAAVVGAVIVVAGSALVISRTTGFLLAGLVESLGFALIGLWLIALNWSTGSASGWPRRLRNLGVVAGIVMALGIVVAPGIAMGVDDANTAPGWIWIGFVAWLGIFFLYPIWSIWFGNTLRRGGIGDGINQG
;
A
#
# COMPACT_ATOMS: atom_id res chain seq x y z
N MET A 1 -11.77 9.36 -24.55
CA MET A 1 -10.85 9.05 -23.46
C MET A 1 -10.06 7.79 -23.80
N ASP A 2 -8.73 7.78 -23.65
CA ASP A 2 -7.86 6.72 -24.16
C ASP A 2 -8.02 5.45 -23.31
N THR A 3 -8.80 4.50 -23.81
CA THR A 3 -9.12 3.21 -23.14
C THR A 3 -7.86 2.39 -22.80
N GLY A 4 -6.79 2.56 -23.58
CA GLY A 4 -5.50 1.90 -23.32
C GLY A 4 -4.83 2.41 -22.03
N ARG A 5 -4.99 3.69 -21.76
CA ARG A 5 -4.39 4.33 -20.58
C ARG A 5 -4.99 3.86 -19.27
N ASN A 6 -6.31 3.74 -19.19
CA ASN A 6 -6.98 3.26 -17.98
C ASN A 6 -6.68 1.79 -17.70
N ARG A 7 -6.40 0.99 -18.73
CA ARG A 7 -6.03 -0.44 -18.58
C ARG A 7 -4.72 -0.63 -17.82
N ILE A 8 -3.72 0.25 -18.03
CA ILE A 8 -2.43 0.15 -17.32
C ILE A 8 -2.61 0.44 -15.83
N VAL A 9 -3.31 1.55 -15.47
CA VAL A 9 -3.59 1.87 -14.05
C VAL A 9 -4.41 0.76 -13.40
N ALA A 10 -5.43 0.28 -14.09
CA ALA A 10 -6.24 -0.83 -13.61
C ALA A 10 -5.43 -2.13 -13.43
N GLY A 11 -4.51 -2.40 -14.35
CA GLY A 11 -3.60 -3.54 -14.27
C GLY A 11 -2.66 -3.45 -13.05
N LEU A 12 -2.04 -2.28 -12.85
CA LEU A 12 -1.17 -2.02 -11.69
C LEU A 12 -1.94 -2.16 -10.37
N ALA A 13 -3.15 -1.63 -10.30
CA ALA A 13 -3.98 -1.73 -9.11
C ALA A 13 -4.33 -3.20 -8.77
N VAL A 14 -4.79 -3.96 -9.75
CA VAL A 14 -5.10 -5.39 -9.55
C VAL A 14 -3.85 -6.17 -9.17
N ALA A 15 -2.71 -5.90 -9.82
CA ALA A 15 -1.44 -6.56 -9.54
C ALA A 15 -0.96 -6.26 -8.11
N ALA A 16 -0.99 -4.99 -7.68
CA ALA A 16 -0.61 -4.60 -6.32
C ALA A 16 -1.45 -5.33 -5.26
N GLY A 17 -2.77 -5.36 -5.45
CA GLY A 17 -3.66 -6.07 -4.53
C GLY A 17 -3.45 -7.58 -4.54
N ALA A 18 -3.28 -8.20 -5.71
CA ALA A 18 -3.04 -9.64 -5.83
C ALA A 18 -1.72 -10.05 -5.17
N VAL A 19 -0.64 -9.29 -5.39
CA VAL A 19 0.67 -9.55 -4.77
C VAL A 19 0.61 -9.41 -3.25
N ALA A 20 -0.10 -8.41 -2.73
CA ALA A 20 -0.29 -8.27 -1.28
C ALA A 20 -1.08 -9.45 -0.67
N LEU A 21 -2.08 -10.00 -1.38
CA LEU A 21 -2.77 -11.23 -0.94
C LEU A 21 -1.86 -12.45 -0.98
N ILE A 22 -1.00 -12.58 -1.99
CA ILE A 22 0.01 -13.65 -2.05
C ILE A 22 0.98 -13.51 -0.87
N SER A 23 1.37 -12.30 -0.52
CA SER A 23 2.24 -12.04 0.62
C SER A 23 1.62 -12.52 1.93
N VAL A 24 0.39 -12.14 2.26
CA VAL A 24 -0.24 -12.59 3.51
C VAL A 24 -0.49 -14.10 3.53
N ALA A 25 -0.85 -14.70 2.39
CA ALA A 25 -0.99 -16.15 2.29
C ALA A 25 0.35 -16.86 2.54
N SER A 26 1.44 -16.33 1.96
CA SER A 26 2.79 -16.85 2.18
C SER A 26 3.24 -16.69 3.64
N LEU A 27 2.90 -15.56 4.28
CA LEU A 27 3.19 -15.34 5.69
C LEU A 27 2.46 -16.36 6.58
N ALA A 28 1.17 -16.61 6.32
CA ALA A 28 0.40 -17.61 7.04
C ALA A 28 0.98 -19.03 6.86
N LEU A 29 1.36 -19.37 5.63
CA LEU A 29 2.00 -20.65 5.33
C LEU A 29 3.40 -20.77 5.98
N PHE A 30 4.15 -19.66 6.08
CA PHE A 30 5.43 -19.66 6.78
C PHE A 30 5.26 -20.05 8.26
N TYR A 31 4.27 -19.50 8.95
CA TYR A 31 4.00 -19.88 10.34
C TYR A 31 3.43 -21.28 10.49
N ALA A 32 2.72 -21.80 9.50
CA ALA A 32 2.12 -23.14 9.53
C ALA A 32 3.09 -24.25 9.11
N VAL A 33 3.92 -24.01 8.08
CA VAL A 33 4.71 -25.05 7.40
C VAL A 33 6.21 -24.69 7.36
N GLY A 34 6.58 -23.41 7.46
CA GLY A 34 7.97 -22.96 7.40
C GLY A 34 8.45 -22.63 5.98
N LYS A 35 9.68 -23.05 5.66
CA LYS A 35 10.30 -22.78 4.35
C LYS A 35 9.55 -23.49 3.21
N PRO A 36 9.47 -22.89 2.00
CA PRO A 36 10.15 -21.66 1.53
C PRO A 36 9.30 -20.38 1.70
N PHE A 37 8.15 -20.45 2.37
CA PHE A 37 7.13 -19.40 2.35
C PHE A 37 7.57 -18.06 2.95
N GLY A 38 8.51 -18.04 3.90
CA GLY A 38 9.08 -16.78 4.40
C GLY A 38 9.75 -15.98 3.29
N ALA A 39 10.61 -16.61 2.49
CA ALA A 39 11.25 -15.91 1.38
C ALA A 39 10.25 -15.41 0.33
N ILE A 40 9.17 -16.17 0.06
CA ILE A 40 8.11 -15.73 -0.86
C ILE A 40 7.41 -14.50 -0.29
N ASN A 41 7.14 -14.47 1.03
CA ASN A 41 6.56 -13.29 1.68
C ASN A 41 7.47 -12.08 1.52
N ASP A 42 8.77 -12.21 1.82
CA ASP A 42 9.72 -11.09 1.78
C ASP A 42 9.80 -10.47 0.37
N TRP A 43 9.86 -11.29 -0.67
CA TRP A 43 9.84 -10.82 -2.05
C TRP A 43 8.51 -10.18 -2.44
N THR A 44 7.39 -10.75 -2.02
CA THR A 44 6.07 -10.25 -2.40
C THR A 44 5.69 -8.97 -1.66
N VAL A 45 6.15 -8.76 -0.41
CA VAL A 45 5.98 -7.48 0.31
C VAL A 45 6.70 -6.37 -0.44
N GLY A 46 7.99 -6.57 -0.80
CA GLY A 46 8.75 -5.58 -1.57
C GLY A 46 8.10 -5.25 -2.91
N LEU A 47 7.62 -6.27 -3.62
CA LEU A 47 6.93 -6.09 -4.90
C LEU A 47 5.59 -5.36 -4.72
N ALA A 48 4.83 -5.64 -3.66
CA ALA A 48 3.58 -4.93 -3.37
C ALA A 48 3.85 -3.44 -3.10
N GLY A 49 4.89 -3.12 -2.34
CA GLY A 49 5.33 -1.74 -2.13
C GLY A 49 5.72 -1.03 -3.42
N LEU A 50 6.54 -1.67 -4.26
CA LEU A 50 6.94 -1.14 -5.57
C LEU A 50 5.73 -0.87 -6.46
N LEU A 51 4.83 -1.84 -6.61
CA LEU A 51 3.62 -1.71 -7.42
C LEU A 51 2.71 -0.60 -6.89
N SER A 52 2.64 -0.39 -5.57
CA SER A 52 1.87 0.70 -4.96
C SER A 52 2.44 2.07 -5.30
N GLY A 53 3.77 2.23 -5.26
CA GLY A 53 4.44 3.46 -5.70
C GLY A 53 4.21 3.75 -7.19
N LEU A 54 4.36 2.72 -8.04
CA LEU A 54 4.09 2.83 -9.48
C LEU A 54 2.60 3.16 -9.75
N LEU A 55 1.68 2.60 -8.99
CA LEU A 55 0.26 2.91 -9.07
C LEU A 55 0.00 4.38 -8.72
N ALA A 56 0.63 4.90 -7.66
CA ALA A 56 0.50 6.31 -7.27
C ALA A 56 1.00 7.25 -8.37
N LEU A 57 2.15 6.96 -8.96
CA LEU A 57 2.69 7.71 -10.11
C LEU A 57 1.77 7.61 -11.33
N ALA A 58 1.25 6.42 -11.63
CA ALA A 58 0.37 6.20 -12.76
C ALA A 58 -0.96 6.95 -12.60
N ILE A 59 -1.57 6.96 -11.42
CA ILE A 59 -2.78 7.74 -11.12
C ILE A 59 -2.50 9.24 -11.32
N ARG A 60 -1.37 9.73 -10.81
CA ARG A 60 -0.95 11.13 -10.93
C ARG A 60 -0.71 11.54 -12.38
N SER A 61 0.09 10.77 -13.10
CA SER A 61 0.46 11.09 -14.51
C SER A 61 -0.74 11.08 -15.47
N ARG A 62 -1.84 10.42 -15.07
CA ARG A 62 -3.07 10.33 -15.87
C ARG A 62 -4.11 11.39 -15.52
N GLY A 63 -3.82 12.28 -14.56
CA GLY A 63 -4.75 13.32 -14.15
C GLY A 63 -6.06 12.79 -13.54
N ILE A 64 -6.07 11.54 -13.06
CA ILE A 64 -7.23 10.96 -12.37
C ILE A 64 -7.53 11.75 -11.10
N VAL A 65 -6.51 12.37 -10.54
CA VAL A 65 -6.62 13.33 -9.42
C VAL A 65 -6.00 14.66 -9.89
N GLY A 66 -6.69 15.75 -9.59
CA GLY A 66 -6.25 17.09 -10.00
C GLY A 66 -4.82 17.42 -9.58
N ALA A 67 -4.18 18.36 -10.31
CA ALA A 67 -2.79 18.77 -10.11
C ALA A 67 -2.58 19.72 -8.92
N SER A 68 -3.28 19.49 -7.79
CA SER A 68 -3.13 20.31 -6.59
C SER A 68 -1.82 20.03 -5.84
N GLY A 69 -1.30 21.00 -5.08
CA GLY A 69 -0.13 20.85 -4.23
C GLY A 69 -0.24 19.63 -3.27
N PRO A 70 -1.34 19.46 -2.54
CA PRO A 70 -1.55 18.31 -1.68
C PRO A 70 -1.49 16.96 -2.39
N ALA A 71 -2.02 16.87 -3.63
CA ALA A 71 -1.94 15.64 -4.43
C ALA A 71 -0.49 15.32 -4.85
N THR A 72 0.32 16.34 -5.09
CA THR A 72 1.75 16.16 -5.41
C THR A 72 2.52 15.65 -4.20
N VAL A 73 2.32 16.27 -3.04
CA VAL A 73 2.99 15.87 -1.78
C VAL A 73 2.60 14.44 -1.40
N SER A 74 1.31 14.09 -1.47
CA SER A 74 0.86 12.74 -1.12
C SER A 74 1.39 11.68 -2.09
N THR A 75 1.51 11.97 -3.39
CA THR A 75 2.14 11.06 -4.35
C THR A 75 3.63 10.88 -4.03
N GLY A 76 4.34 11.96 -3.67
CA GLY A 76 5.70 11.89 -3.19
C GLY A 76 5.85 10.98 -1.96
N ALA A 77 4.94 11.12 -1.00
CA ALA A 77 4.92 10.24 0.18
C ALA A 77 4.75 8.76 -0.22
N ALA A 78 3.86 8.44 -1.17
CA ALA A 78 3.70 7.06 -1.65
C ALA A 78 4.96 6.51 -2.31
N VAL A 79 5.67 7.32 -3.09
CA VAL A 79 6.93 6.91 -3.75
C VAL A 79 8.02 6.66 -2.71
N VAL A 80 8.19 7.59 -1.76
CA VAL A 80 9.14 7.41 -0.65
C VAL A 80 8.77 6.16 0.17
N GLY A 81 7.48 5.98 0.48
CA GLY A 81 6.98 4.79 1.15
C GLY A 81 7.33 3.50 0.41
N ALA A 82 7.13 3.47 -0.92
CA ALA A 82 7.49 2.32 -1.74
C ALA A 82 8.99 2.01 -1.70
N VAL A 83 9.85 3.01 -1.74
CA VAL A 83 11.31 2.85 -1.59
C VAL A 83 11.65 2.26 -0.23
N ILE A 84 11.02 2.75 0.86
CA ILE A 84 11.22 2.24 2.22
C ILE A 84 10.76 0.77 2.32
N VAL A 85 9.61 0.40 1.74
CA VAL A 85 9.15 -1.00 1.73
C VAL A 85 10.15 -1.89 1.01
N VAL A 86 10.60 -1.50 -0.19
CA VAL A 86 11.60 -2.27 -0.95
C VAL A 86 12.91 -2.39 -0.16
N ALA A 87 13.35 -1.34 0.51
CA ALA A 87 14.54 -1.38 1.37
C ALA A 87 14.35 -2.35 2.55
N GLY A 88 13.20 -2.34 3.23
CA GLY A 88 12.88 -3.31 4.29
C GLY A 88 12.96 -4.75 3.80
N SER A 89 12.33 -5.05 2.66
CA SER A 89 12.41 -6.39 2.04
C SER A 89 13.85 -6.76 1.66
N ALA A 90 14.63 -5.82 1.14
CA ALA A 90 16.04 -6.06 0.81
C ALA A 90 16.88 -6.38 2.06
N LEU A 91 16.60 -5.72 3.20
CA LEU A 91 17.30 -5.97 4.46
C LEU A 91 17.08 -7.39 4.97
N VAL A 92 15.85 -7.91 4.95
CA VAL A 92 15.57 -9.28 5.40
C VAL A 92 16.08 -10.32 4.39
N ILE A 93 15.93 -10.08 3.09
CA ILE A 93 16.42 -10.98 2.04
C ILE A 93 17.96 -11.13 2.09
N SER A 94 18.67 -10.01 2.30
CA SER A 94 20.12 -10.01 2.46
C SER A 94 20.60 -10.49 3.84
N ARG A 95 19.67 -10.78 4.77
CA ARG A 95 19.96 -11.16 6.15
C ARG A 95 20.77 -10.09 6.92
N THR A 96 20.65 -8.84 6.53
CA THR A 96 21.27 -7.71 7.23
C THR A 96 20.54 -7.41 8.54
N THR A 97 19.22 -7.64 8.57
CA THR A 97 18.37 -7.54 9.77
C THR A 97 17.54 -8.81 9.91
N GLY A 98 16.96 -9.02 11.10
CA GLY A 98 15.93 -10.03 11.28
C GLY A 98 14.57 -9.61 10.71
N PHE A 99 13.63 -10.50 10.82
CA PHE A 99 12.28 -10.33 10.27
C PHE A 99 11.51 -9.17 10.93
N LEU A 100 11.69 -8.98 12.27
CA LEU A 100 10.93 -7.98 13.00
C LEU A 100 11.34 -6.56 12.56
N LEU A 101 12.63 -6.24 12.58
CA LEU A 101 13.12 -4.92 12.20
C LEU A 101 12.79 -4.59 10.74
N ALA A 102 12.96 -5.55 9.83
CA ALA A 102 12.55 -5.39 8.44
C ALA A 102 11.05 -5.09 8.32
N GLY A 103 10.20 -5.83 9.04
CA GLY A 103 8.74 -5.62 9.08
C GLY A 103 8.35 -4.26 9.66
N LEU A 104 9.11 -3.71 10.63
CA LEU A 104 8.91 -2.33 11.12
C LEU A 104 9.22 -1.31 10.02
N VAL A 105 10.34 -1.49 9.29
CA VAL A 105 10.71 -0.62 8.17
C VAL A 105 9.64 -0.66 7.08
N GLU A 106 9.18 -1.85 6.71
CA GLU A 106 8.09 -2.02 5.73
C GLU A 106 6.78 -1.37 6.20
N SER A 107 6.43 -1.52 7.48
CA SER A 107 5.24 -0.90 8.07
C SER A 107 5.28 0.62 7.99
N LEU A 108 6.43 1.24 8.22
CA LEU A 108 6.63 2.69 8.04
C LEU A 108 6.44 3.10 6.58
N GLY A 109 7.00 2.32 5.64
CA GLY A 109 6.82 2.58 4.22
C GLY A 109 5.36 2.47 3.77
N PHE A 110 4.66 1.43 4.21
CA PHE A 110 3.23 1.29 3.95
C PHE A 110 2.38 2.36 4.65
N ALA A 111 2.81 2.89 5.78
CA ALA A 111 2.12 4.01 6.42
C ALA A 111 2.13 5.26 5.54
N LEU A 112 3.24 5.56 4.85
CA LEU A 112 3.31 6.66 3.88
C LEU A 112 2.40 6.41 2.66
N ILE A 113 2.34 5.17 2.18
CA ILE A 113 1.38 4.77 1.15
C ILE A 113 -0.07 4.93 1.67
N GLY A 114 -0.32 4.62 2.93
CA GLY A 114 -1.61 4.84 3.59
C GLY A 114 -2.03 6.31 3.63
N LEU A 115 -1.11 7.22 3.94
CA LEU A 115 -1.36 8.67 3.88
C LEU A 115 -1.75 9.13 2.45
N TRP A 116 -1.05 8.63 1.44
CA TRP A 116 -1.44 8.86 0.05
C TRP A 116 -2.84 8.33 -0.25
N LEU A 117 -3.16 7.13 0.22
CA LEU A 117 -4.46 6.50 0.00
C LEU A 117 -5.61 7.31 0.63
N ILE A 118 -5.39 7.88 1.83
CA ILE A 118 -6.32 8.81 2.46
C ILE A 118 -6.50 10.04 1.56
N ALA A 119 -5.40 10.70 1.20
CA ALA A 119 -5.43 11.92 0.40
C ALA A 119 -6.11 11.70 -0.95
N LEU A 120 -5.81 10.58 -1.64
CA LEU A 120 -6.43 10.17 -2.89
C LEU A 120 -7.95 10.06 -2.76
N ASN A 121 -8.43 9.30 -1.78
CA ASN A 121 -9.85 9.01 -1.63
C ASN A 121 -10.63 10.17 -0.98
N TRP A 122 -9.96 11.04 -0.22
CA TRP A 122 -10.57 12.24 0.36
C TRP A 122 -10.76 13.33 -0.70
N SER A 123 -9.76 13.55 -1.55
CA SER A 123 -9.78 14.60 -2.58
C SER A 123 -10.72 14.28 -3.74
N THR A 124 -11.02 13.00 -4.00
CA THR A 124 -12.00 12.58 -4.99
C THR A 124 -13.42 12.80 -4.44
N GLY A 125 -13.95 14.01 -4.61
CA GLY A 125 -15.30 14.38 -4.19
C GLY A 125 -16.41 13.61 -4.93
N SER A 126 -17.66 13.89 -4.61
CA SER A 126 -18.84 13.23 -5.20
C SER A 126 -18.97 13.41 -6.71
N ALA A 127 -18.30 14.42 -7.28
CA ALA A 127 -18.32 14.76 -8.72
C ALA A 127 -17.42 13.86 -9.59
N SER A 128 -16.54 13.04 -8.99
CA SER A 128 -15.52 12.29 -9.74
C SER A 128 -15.99 10.92 -10.28
N GLY A 129 -17.26 10.55 -10.09
CA GLY A 129 -17.77 9.23 -10.50
C GLY A 129 -17.25 8.06 -9.66
N TRP A 130 -16.49 8.31 -8.59
CA TRP A 130 -15.99 7.25 -7.70
C TRP A 130 -17.12 6.69 -6.83
N PRO A 131 -17.31 5.35 -6.79
CA PRO A 131 -18.27 4.73 -5.90
C PRO A 131 -17.98 5.10 -4.45
N ARG A 132 -18.98 5.65 -3.73
CA ARG A 132 -18.83 6.08 -2.33
C ARG A 132 -18.24 4.98 -1.43
N ARG A 133 -18.66 3.72 -1.65
CA ARG A 133 -18.14 2.58 -0.88
C ARG A 133 -16.67 2.32 -1.12
N LEU A 134 -16.20 2.43 -2.37
CA LEU A 134 -14.78 2.29 -2.73
C LEU A 134 -13.95 3.39 -2.07
N ARG A 135 -14.42 4.64 -2.13
CA ARG A 135 -13.77 5.79 -1.49
C ARG A 135 -13.65 5.61 0.03
N ASN A 136 -14.75 5.21 0.69
CA ASN A 136 -14.74 4.99 2.14
C ASN A 136 -13.77 3.86 2.52
N LEU A 137 -13.76 2.77 1.77
CA LEU A 137 -12.81 1.68 1.98
C LEU A 137 -11.37 2.16 1.85
N GLY A 138 -11.06 2.99 0.84
CA GLY A 138 -9.72 3.55 0.66
C GLY A 138 -9.29 4.45 1.82
N VAL A 139 -10.20 5.30 2.34
CA VAL A 139 -9.92 6.12 3.52
C VAL A 139 -9.64 5.24 4.74
N VAL A 140 -10.51 4.26 5.01
CA VAL A 140 -10.34 3.35 6.15
C VAL A 140 -9.05 2.55 6.03
N ALA A 141 -8.77 1.97 4.86
CA ALA A 141 -7.53 1.26 4.60
C ALA A 141 -6.30 2.15 4.85
N GLY A 142 -6.33 3.37 4.33
CA GLY A 142 -5.26 4.34 4.52
C GLY A 142 -5.05 4.73 5.97
N ILE A 143 -6.12 4.95 6.75
CA ILE A 143 -6.02 5.26 8.19
C ILE A 143 -5.39 4.09 8.95
N VAL A 144 -5.85 2.85 8.70
CA VAL A 144 -5.31 1.67 9.36
C VAL A 144 -3.82 1.49 9.00
N MET A 145 -3.45 1.65 7.72
CA MET A 145 -2.04 1.59 7.29
C MET A 145 -1.20 2.68 7.94
N ALA A 146 -1.73 3.91 8.09
CA ALA A 146 -1.01 5.03 8.68
C ALA A 146 -0.63 4.80 10.15
N LEU A 147 -1.30 3.89 10.87
CA LEU A 147 -0.90 3.48 12.21
C LEU A 147 0.51 2.88 12.25
N GLY A 148 1.03 2.41 11.11
CA GLY A 148 2.41 1.97 10.98
C GLY A 148 3.47 3.05 11.31
N ILE A 149 3.10 4.34 11.35
CA ILE A 149 4.01 5.41 11.80
C ILE A 149 4.47 5.20 13.24
N VAL A 150 3.64 4.59 14.08
CA VAL A 150 3.94 4.35 15.49
C VAL A 150 5.20 3.50 15.69
N VAL A 151 5.59 2.70 14.70
CA VAL A 151 6.78 1.84 14.80
C VAL A 151 8.11 2.58 14.59
N ALA A 152 8.10 3.84 14.13
CA ALA A 152 9.31 4.60 13.82
C ALA A 152 10.35 4.64 14.97
N PRO A 153 9.98 4.85 16.26
CA PRO A 153 10.95 4.75 17.35
C PRO A 153 11.56 3.35 17.49
N GLY A 154 10.81 2.28 17.21
CA GLY A 154 11.31 0.90 17.25
C GLY A 154 12.40 0.64 16.21
N ILE A 155 12.27 1.25 15.01
CA ILE A 155 13.31 1.22 13.98
C ILE A 155 14.55 1.93 14.48
N ALA A 156 14.42 3.13 15.05
CA ALA A 156 15.54 3.91 15.59
C ALA A 156 16.27 3.19 16.75
N MET A 157 15.54 2.40 17.52
CA MET A 157 16.09 1.57 18.62
C MET A 157 16.68 0.25 18.12
N GLY A 158 16.52 -0.10 16.84
CA GLY A 158 17.00 -1.37 16.28
C GLY A 158 16.27 -2.59 16.85
N VAL A 159 14.98 -2.50 17.15
CA VAL A 159 14.20 -3.60 17.75
C VAL A 159 14.03 -4.72 16.74
N ASP A 160 14.70 -5.86 16.98
CA ASP A 160 14.71 -7.01 16.08
C ASP A 160 14.38 -8.35 16.78
N ASP A 161 14.01 -8.32 18.04
CA ASP A 161 13.56 -9.52 18.80
C ASP A 161 12.18 -9.25 19.41
N ALA A 162 11.22 -10.09 19.06
CA ALA A 162 9.84 -10.01 19.53
C ALA A 162 9.71 -10.18 21.05
N ASN A 163 10.62 -10.92 21.70
CA ASN A 163 10.59 -11.16 23.14
C ASN A 163 11.01 -9.94 23.94
N THR A 164 11.82 -9.06 23.35
CA THR A 164 12.32 -7.84 23.98
C THR A 164 11.62 -6.58 23.45
N ALA A 165 10.72 -6.74 22.47
CA ALA A 165 10.01 -5.65 21.84
C ALA A 165 9.09 -4.93 22.84
N PRO A 166 9.13 -3.57 22.89
CA PRO A 166 8.20 -2.82 23.72
C PRO A 166 6.74 -3.05 23.31
N GLY A 167 5.83 -3.13 24.30
CA GLY A 167 4.42 -3.44 24.06
C GLY A 167 3.69 -2.51 23.08
N TRP A 168 4.11 -1.25 22.97
CA TRP A 168 3.51 -0.30 22.03
C TRP A 168 3.77 -0.62 20.55
N ILE A 169 4.82 -1.39 20.22
CA ILE A 169 5.11 -1.83 18.84
C ILE A 169 3.94 -2.63 18.26
N TRP A 170 3.24 -3.41 19.11
CA TRP A 170 2.10 -4.22 18.67
C TRP A 170 0.93 -3.39 18.13
N ILE A 171 0.83 -2.10 18.48
CA ILE A 171 -0.13 -1.17 17.87
C ILE A 171 0.17 -1.01 16.37
N GLY A 172 1.45 -0.99 16.00
CA GLY A 172 1.86 -0.95 14.60
C GLY A 172 1.44 -2.17 13.79
N PHE A 173 1.28 -3.32 14.43
CA PHE A 173 0.79 -4.53 13.74
C PHE A 173 -0.69 -4.44 13.35
N VAL A 174 -1.46 -3.54 13.96
CA VAL A 174 -2.82 -3.23 13.47
C VAL A 174 -2.76 -2.70 12.04
N ALA A 175 -1.67 -1.99 11.66
CA ALA A 175 -1.47 -1.54 10.29
C ALA A 175 -1.42 -2.69 9.28
N TRP A 176 -1.02 -3.90 9.68
CA TRP A 176 -0.98 -5.07 8.81
C TRP A 176 -2.37 -5.50 8.33
N LEU A 177 -3.43 -5.24 9.11
CA LEU A 177 -4.81 -5.44 8.64
C LEU A 177 -5.10 -4.52 7.44
N GLY A 178 -4.60 -3.28 7.48
CA GLY A 178 -4.67 -2.35 6.36
C GLY A 178 -3.91 -2.87 5.15
N ILE A 179 -2.65 -3.27 5.34
CA ILE A 179 -1.72 -3.70 4.29
C ILE A 179 -2.17 -4.99 3.61
N PHE A 180 -2.56 -5.98 4.40
CA PHE A 180 -2.79 -7.34 3.90
C PHE A 180 -4.25 -7.66 3.57
N PHE A 181 -5.20 -6.84 4.01
CA PHE A 181 -6.62 -7.09 3.75
C PHE A 181 -7.34 -5.89 3.13
N LEU A 182 -7.33 -4.73 3.79
CA LEU A 182 -8.14 -3.59 3.33
C LEU A 182 -7.60 -2.99 2.03
N TYR A 183 -6.29 -2.76 1.94
CA TYR A 183 -5.64 -2.22 0.75
C TYR A 183 -5.77 -3.15 -0.48
N PRO A 184 -5.52 -4.47 -0.39
CA PRO A 184 -5.74 -5.38 -1.51
C PRO A 184 -7.19 -5.37 -2.02
N ILE A 185 -8.17 -5.40 -1.12
CA ILE A 185 -9.58 -5.33 -1.50
C ILE A 185 -9.88 -4.02 -2.23
N TRP A 186 -9.41 -2.89 -1.69
CA TRP A 186 -9.55 -1.59 -2.33
C TRP A 186 -8.88 -1.56 -3.69
N SER A 187 -7.65 -2.02 -3.78
CA SER A 187 -6.81 -1.95 -4.98
C SER A 187 -7.40 -2.78 -6.13
N ILE A 188 -7.83 -4.01 -5.85
CA ILE A 188 -8.50 -4.87 -6.83
C ILE A 188 -9.85 -4.29 -7.27
N TRP A 189 -10.64 -3.79 -6.32
CA TRP A 189 -11.93 -3.16 -6.62
C TRP A 189 -11.76 -1.91 -7.46
N PHE A 190 -10.81 -1.03 -7.10
CA PHE A 190 -10.45 0.16 -7.87
C PHE A 190 -10.06 -0.19 -9.30
N GLY A 191 -9.15 -1.15 -9.49
CA GLY A 191 -8.72 -1.59 -10.81
C GLY A 191 -9.88 -2.14 -11.65
N ASN A 192 -10.76 -2.92 -11.06
CA ASN A 192 -11.93 -3.46 -11.76
C ASN A 192 -12.96 -2.37 -12.11
N THR A 193 -13.13 -1.35 -11.25
CA THR A 193 -14.01 -0.21 -11.53
C THR A 193 -13.48 0.62 -12.70
N LEU A 194 -12.16 0.85 -12.75
CA LEU A 194 -11.51 1.52 -13.89
C LEU A 194 -11.68 0.75 -15.20
N ARG A 195 -11.56 -0.59 -15.18
CA ARG A 195 -11.76 -1.42 -16.38
C ARG A 195 -13.16 -1.33 -16.94
N ARG A 196 -14.16 -1.13 -16.08
CA ARG A 196 -15.58 -1.03 -16.46
C ARG A 196 -16.00 0.37 -16.92
N GLY A 197 -15.08 1.34 -16.98
CA GLY A 197 -15.39 2.72 -17.37
C GLY A 197 -16.10 3.53 -16.27
N GLY A 198 -16.23 2.98 -15.06
CA GLY A 198 -16.98 3.59 -13.96
C GLY A 198 -16.32 4.81 -13.29
N ILE A 199 -15.14 5.22 -13.75
CA ILE A 199 -14.41 6.40 -13.24
C ILE A 199 -13.96 7.21 -14.45
N GLY A 200 -14.42 8.43 -14.60
CA GLY A 200 -13.90 9.37 -15.58
C GLY A 200 -14.88 9.89 -16.63
N ASP A 201 -16.06 9.33 -16.77
CA ASP A 201 -17.05 9.83 -17.76
C ASP A 201 -17.72 11.12 -17.30
N GLY A 202 -17.60 11.50 -16.02
CA GLY A 202 -18.17 12.73 -15.46
C GLY A 202 -17.29 13.98 -15.58
N ILE A 203 -16.00 13.86 -15.92
CA ILE A 203 -15.04 14.98 -15.89
C ILE A 203 -15.14 15.85 -17.16
N ASN A 204 -15.73 15.34 -18.25
CA ASN A 204 -15.82 16.02 -19.54
C ASN A 204 -17.20 16.64 -19.83
N GLN A 205 -18.10 16.75 -18.86
CA GLN A 205 -19.45 17.35 -19.05
C GLN A 205 -19.63 18.71 -18.36
N GLY A 206 -18.54 19.38 -17.97
CA GLY A 206 -18.58 20.72 -17.38
C GLY A 206 -17.81 21.74 -18.21
#